data_e21d98a84df34646e6286d0cfe1effaa
#
_entry.id   e21d98a84df34646e6286d0cfe1effaa
#
_cell.length_a   1.000
_cell.length_b   1.000
_cell.length_c   1.000
_cell.angle_alpha   90.00
_cell.angle_beta   90.00
_cell.angle_gamma   90.00
#
_symmetry.space_group_name_H-M   'P 1'
#
loop_
_entity.id
_entity.type
_entity.pdbx_description
1 polymer ?
#
loop_
_entity_poly.entity_id
_entity_poly.type
_entity_poly.pdbx_seq_one_letter_code
_entity_poly.pdbx_strand_id
1 'polypeptide(L)'
;STLIKSILGLNKPLSGKIKLGIKQNQIGYLPQQSEIQKDFPASVQEVVQSGFMGRHKFFPFCTKEEKKKAVAEMERLEITELANRCYRELSGGQQQRVFLARALCAAEKLIVLDEPVTGLDPRVTANMYEIISEINKQSKITVIMVSHDVRAAMRYASHILHVGHDETFFGTVNEYMKSETAQRFLL
;
A
#
# COMPACT_ATOMS: atom_id res chain seq x y z
N SER A 1 -6.36 0.85 10.71
CA SER A 1 -4.98 0.31 10.88
C SER A 1 -4.91 -0.95 11.76
N THR A 2 -5.67 -1.09 12.87
CA THR A 2 -5.60 -2.27 13.77
C THR A 2 -5.95 -3.57 13.05
N LEU A 3 -7.04 -3.60 12.27
CA LEU A 3 -7.45 -4.76 11.48
C LEU A 3 -6.35 -5.17 10.49
N ILE A 4 -5.78 -4.20 9.77
CA ILE A 4 -4.68 -4.44 8.81
C ILE A 4 -3.46 -5.04 9.50
N LYS A 5 -3.04 -4.49 10.64
CA LYS A 5 -1.93 -5.04 11.43
C LYS A 5 -2.20 -6.47 11.89
N SER A 6 -3.45 -6.79 12.23
CA SER A 6 -3.83 -8.16 12.58
C SER A 6 -3.80 -9.10 11.38
N ILE A 7 -4.28 -8.68 10.21
CA ILE A 7 -4.19 -9.43 8.95
C ILE A 7 -2.72 -9.72 8.59
N LEU A 8 -1.85 -8.74 8.76
CA LEU A 8 -0.41 -8.87 8.51
C LEU A 8 0.33 -9.69 9.59
N GLY A 9 -0.36 -10.12 10.65
CA GLY A 9 0.25 -10.86 11.76
C GLY A 9 1.15 -10.01 12.66
N LEU A 10 1.07 -8.68 12.55
CA LEU A 10 1.81 -7.73 13.40
C LEU A 10 1.16 -7.58 14.78
N ASN A 11 -0.16 -7.79 14.84
CA ASN A 11 -0.94 -7.84 16.08
C ASN A 11 -1.68 -9.17 16.19
N LYS A 12 -1.75 -9.73 17.39
CA LYS A 12 -2.58 -10.91 17.66
C LYS A 12 -4.04 -10.49 17.87
N PRO A 13 -5.03 -11.16 17.22
CA PRO A 13 -6.44 -10.92 17.52
C PRO A 13 -6.74 -11.34 18.95
N LEU A 14 -7.64 -10.62 19.64
CA LEU A 14 -8.10 -10.95 20.98
C LEU A 14 -8.84 -12.30 21.00
N SER A 15 -9.61 -12.59 19.94
CA SER A 15 -10.34 -13.85 19.76
C SER A 15 -10.45 -14.17 18.27
N GLY A 16 -10.83 -15.39 17.95
CA GLY A 16 -11.00 -15.84 16.57
C GLY A 16 -9.69 -16.24 15.88
N LYS A 17 -9.75 -16.42 14.55
CA LYS A 17 -8.61 -16.85 13.73
C LYS A 17 -8.62 -16.12 12.40
N ILE A 18 -7.44 -15.68 11.96
CA ILE A 18 -7.21 -15.12 10.63
C ILE A 18 -6.52 -16.19 9.79
N LYS A 19 -7.10 -16.53 8.64
CA LYS A 19 -6.49 -17.46 7.67
C LYS A 19 -6.17 -16.69 6.40
N LEU A 20 -4.90 -16.65 6.02
CA LEU A 20 -4.45 -16.09 4.74
C LEU A 20 -4.25 -17.24 3.76
N GLY A 21 -4.78 -17.11 2.53
CA GLY A 21 -4.54 -18.05 1.43
C GLY A 21 -3.16 -17.90 0.76
N ILE A 22 -2.31 -17.04 1.30
CA ILE A 22 -0.99 -16.68 0.77
C ILE A 22 0.03 -16.63 1.90
N LYS A 23 1.32 -16.74 1.55
CA LYS A 23 2.42 -16.61 2.52
C LYS A 23 2.68 -15.14 2.85
N GLN A 24 3.11 -14.84 4.07
CA GLN A 24 3.43 -13.47 4.50
C GLN A 24 4.51 -12.80 3.64
N ASN A 25 5.51 -13.54 3.18
CA ASN A 25 6.56 -13.01 2.31
C ASN A 25 6.10 -12.69 0.87
N GLN A 26 4.82 -12.93 0.55
CA GLN A 26 4.19 -12.55 -0.72
C GLN A 26 3.35 -11.27 -0.60
N ILE A 27 3.35 -10.66 0.58
CA ILE A 27 2.58 -9.45 0.89
C ILE A 27 3.51 -8.24 0.92
N GLY A 28 3.20 -7.24 0.10
CA GLY A 28 3.77 -5.91 0.24
C GLY A 28 2.94 -5.07 1.22
N TYR A 29 3.59 -4.29 2.05
CA TYR A 29 2.91 -3.41 2.99
C TYR A 29 3.47 -2.00 2.94
N LEU A 30 2.57 -1.04 2.73
CA LEU A 30 2.82 0.38 2.86
C LEU A 30 2.11 0.85 4.14
N PRO A 31 2.85 1.08 5.23
CA PRO A 31 2.27 1.61 6.47
C PRO A 31 1.95 3.09 6.32
N GLN A 32 1.05 3.59 7.16
CA GLN A 32 0.85 5.01 7.35
C GLN A 32 2.19 5.66 7.76
N GLN A 33 2.59 6.71 7.04
CA GLN A 33 3.85 7.40 7.29
C GLN A 33 3.86 8.08 8.66
N SER A 34 4.93 7.83 9.42
CA SER A 34 5.26 8.60 10.62
C SER A 34 6.28 9.70 10.30
N GLU A 35 6.32 10.76 11.13
CA GLU A 35 7.33 11.83 11.03
C GLU A 35 8.77 11.29 11.01
N ILE A 36 9.05 10.26 11.81
CA ILE A 36 10.39 9.65 11.91
C ILE A 36 10.83 8.99 10.59
N GLN A 37 9.87 8.48 9.80
CA GLN A 37 10.18 7.86 8.51
C GLN A 37 10.54 8.88 7.44
N LYS A 38 10.15 10.14 7.59
CA LYS A 38 10.45 11.21 6.63
C LYS A 38 11.93 11.60 6.62
N ASP A 39 12.63 11.43 7.74
CA ASP A 39 14.04 11.82 7.92
C ASP A 39 15.05 10.68 7.67
N PHE A 40 14.65 9.62 6.98
CA PHE A 40 15.53 8.47 6.78
C PHE A 40 16.71 8.81 5.85
N PRO A 41 17.98 8.67 6.31
CA PRO A 41 19.17 9.12 5.57
C PRO A 41 19.67 8.03 4.60
N ALA A 42 18.81 7.58 3.69
CA ALA A 42 19.17 6.60 2.66
C ALA A 42 18.80 7.12 1.28
N SER A 43 19.43 6.63 0.24
CA SER A 43 19.04 6.90 -1.13
C SER A 43 17.70 6.25 -1.48
N VAL A 44 16.99 6.82 -2.45
CA VAL A 44 15.73 6.26 -2.97
C VAL A 44 15.91 4.80 -3.37
N GLN A 45 16.98 4.48 -4.07
CA GLN A 45 17.29 3.11 -4.51
C GLN A 45 17.43 2.15 -3.33
N GLU A 46 18.13 2.54 -2.26
CA GLU A 46 18.28 1.72 -1.05
C GLU A 46 16.93 1.50 -0.36
N VAL A 47 16.10 2.55 -0.25
CA VAL A 47 14.75 2.43 0.32
C VAL A 47 13.90 1.46 -0.50
N VAL A 48 13.88 1.57 -1.83
CA VAL A 48 13.10 0.67 -2.70
C VAL A 48 13.61 -0.76 -2.59
N GLN A 49 14.92 -1.00 -2.66
CA GLN A 49 15.54 -2.31 -2.55
C GLN A 49 15.30 -2.97 -1.18
N SER A 50 15.13 -2.18 -0.13
CA SER A 50 14.80 -2.70 1.20
C SER A 50 13.49 -3.49 1.23
N GLY A 51 12.62 -3.35 0.23
CA GLY A 51 11.40 -4.16 0.05
C GLY A 51 11.67 -5.66 -0.10
N PHE A 52 12.89 -6.05 -0.52
CA PHE A 52 13.30 -7.47 -0.62
C PHE A 52 13.91 -8.00 0.67
N MET A 53 14.19 -7.15 1.66
CA MET A 53 14.74 -7.60 2.94
C MET A 53 13.78 -8.57 3.63
N GLY A 54 14.35 -9.67 4.15
CA GLY A 54 13.55 -10.73 4.78
C GLY A 54 13.14 -11.88 3.85
N ARG A 55 13.33 -11.76 2.53
CA ARG A 55 13.15 -12.90 1.61
C ARG A 55 14.28 -13.92 1.72
N HIS A 56 15.48 -13.46 1.98
CA HIS A 56 16.68 -14.29 2.09
C HIS A 56 17.16 -14.38 3.54
N LYS A 57 17.14 -15.59 4.12
CA LYS A 57 17.60 -15.82 5.50
C LYS A 57 19.11 -15.59 5.72
N PHE A 58 19.90 -15.70 4.65
CA PHE A 58 21.38 -15.71 4.75
C PHE A 58 22.10 -14.68 3.88
N PHE A 59 21.38 -13.92 3.04
CA PHE A 59 21.99 -12.94 2.13
C PHE A 59 21.35 -11.56 2.31
N PRO A 60 22.11 -10.57 2.81
CA PRO A 60 21.61 -9.21 3.01
C PRO A 60 21.57 -8.38 1.70
N PHE A 61 22.04 -8.92 0.59
CA PHE A 61 22.15 -8.18 -0.68
C PHE A 61 21.08 -8.62 -1.68
N CYS A 62 20.55 -7.65 -2.43
CA CYS A 62 19.63 -7.92 -3.52
C CYS A 62 20.31 -8.68 -4.65
N THR A 63 19.62 -9.68 -5.19
CA THR A 63 20.02 -10.39 -6.40
C THR A 63 19.95 -9.48 -7.63
N LYS A 64 20.51 -9.92 -8.77
CA LYS A 64 20.41 -9.18 -10.04
C LYS A 64 18.95 -9.00 -10.49
N GLU A 65 18.13 -10.03 -10.31
CA GLU A 65 16.70 -10.03 -10.64
C GLU A 65 15.93 -9.04 -9.75
N GLU A 66 16.22 -9.01 -8.46
CA GLU A 66 15.60 -8.07 -7.52
C GLU A 66 15.99 -6.62 -7.83
N LYS A 67 17.24 -6.37 -8.18
CA LYS A 67 17.68 -5.05 -8.64
C LYS A 67 16.95 -4.61 -9.91
N LYS A 68 16.77 -5.52 -10.90
CA LYS A 68 15.97 -5.25 -12.10
C LYS A 68 14.51 -4.94 -11.76
N LYS A 69 13.91 -5.72 -10.84
CA LYS A 69 12.55 -5.44 -10.38
C LYS A 69 12.45 -4.08 -9.67
N ALA A 70 13.43 -3.73 -8.83
CA ALA A 70 13.45 -2.42 -8.17
C ALA A 70 13.48 -1.26 -9.19
N VAL A 71 14.32 -1.37 -10.23
CA VAL A 71 14.38 -0.38 -11.32
C VAL A 71 13.03 -0.28 -12.05
N ALA A 72 12.42 -1.41 -12.41
CA ALA A 72 11.12 -1.44 -13.08
C ALA A 72 10.00 -0.80 -12.24
N GLU A 73 10.00 -1.01 -10.92
CA GLU A 73 9.00 -0.37 -10.05
C GLU A 73 9.30 1.14 -9.87
N MET A 74 10.57 1.56 -9.89
CA MET A 74 10.92 2.99 -9.90
C MET A 74 10.51 3.67 -11.22
N GLU A 75 10.68 3.00 -12.37
CA GLU A 75 10.21 3.48 -13.67
C GLU A 75 8.68 3.63 -13.69
N ARG A 76 7.96 2.60 -13.25
CA ARG A 76 6.49 2.62 -13.16
C ARG A 76 5.96 3.78 -12.31
N LEU A 77 6.68 4.15 -11.26
CA LEU A 77 6.31 5.21 -10.34
C LEU A 77 6.95 6.57 -10.67
N GLU A 78 7.64 6.68 -11.82
CA GLU A 78 8.27 7.92 -12.31
C GLU A 78 9.24 8.53 -11.29
N ILE A 79 10.08 7.70 -10.65
CA ILE A 79 11.07 8.12 -9.66
C ILE A 79 12.50 7.63 -9.97
N THR A 80 12.75 7.13 -11.17
CA THR A 80 14.07 6.60 -11.58
C THR A 80 15.17 7.64 -11.50
N GLU A 81 14.90 8.86 -11.92
CA GLU A 81 15.82 10.00 -11.85
C GLU A 81 16.17 10.43 -10.43
N LEU A 82 15.36 10.01 -9.45
CA LEU A 82 15.58 10.28 -8.04
C LEU A 82 16.40 9.18 -7.33
N ALA A 83 16.79 8.11 -8.04
CA ALA A 83 17.38 6.89 -7.46
C ALA A 83 18.55 7.16 -6.49
N ASN A 84 19.41 8.11 -6.81
CA ASN A 84 20.60 8.47 -6.02
C ASN A 84 20.35 9.64 -5.04
N ARG A 85 19.16 10.24 -5.03
CA ARG A 85 18.84 11.32 -4.08
C ARG A 85 18.56 10.77 -2.71
N CYS A 86 18.86 11.57 -1.69
CA CYS A 86 18.50 11.22 -0.32
C CYS A 86 16.97 11.29 -0.15
N TYR A 87 16.38 10.26 0.43
CA TYR A 87 14.92 10.14 0.64
C TYR A 87 14.32 11.35 1.39
N ARG A 88 15.00 11.85 2.42
CA ARG A 88 14.54 13.01 3.21
C ARG A 88 14.43 14.33 2.42
N GLU A 89 15.10 14.42 1.27
CA GLU A 89 15.09 15.62 0.42
C GLU A 89 13.93 15.65 -0.57
N LEU A 90 13.11 14.60 -0.57
CA LEU A 90 11.99 14.45 -1.49
C LEU A 90 10.75 15.16 -0.98
N SER A 91 9.91 15.61 -1.93
CA SER A 91 8.54 16.06 -1.59
C SER A 91 7.71 14.90 -1.03
N GLY A 92 6.64 15.21 -0.27
CA GLY A 92 5.76 14.18 0.31
C GLY A 92 5.21 13.20 -0.74
N GLY A 93 4.81 13.70 -1.92
CA GLY A 93 4.34 12.85 -3.02
C GLY A 93 5.43 11.93 -3.59
N GLN A 94 6.67 12.43 -3.72
CA GLN A 94 7.81 11.61 -4.13
C GLN A 94 8.15 10.55 -3.08
N GLN A 95 8.15 10.91 -1.81
CA GLN A 95 8.36 9.97 -0.70
C GLN A 95 7.31 8.86 -0.71
N GLN A 96 6.06 9.21 -0.97
CA GLN A 96 4.96 8.23 -1.03
C GLN A 96 5.14 7.27 -2.21
N ARG A 97 5.55 7.75 -3.38
CA ARG A 97 5.89 6.90 -4.53
C ARG A 97 7.06 5.95 -4.23
N VAL A 98 8.09 6.41 -3.51
CA VAL A 98 9.22 5.58 -3.09
C VAL A 98 8.75 4.45 -2.16
N PHE A 99 7.89 4.75 -1.18
CA PHE A 99 7.34 3.71 -0.29
C PHE A 99 6.40 2.75 -1.02
N LEU A 100 5.64 3.23 -2.01
CA LEU A 100 4.83 2.36 -2.86
C LEU A 100 5.73 1.43 -3.69
N ALA A 101 6.82 1.93 -4.29
CA ALA A 101 7.80 1.11 -5.00
C ALA A 101 8.40 0.03 -4.10
N ARG A 102 8.79 0.40 -2.89
CA ARG A 102 9.28 -0.53 -1.87
C ARG A 102 8.26 -1.64 -1.55
N ALA A 103 6.99 -1.27 -1.36
CA ALA A 103 5.93 -2.23 -1.09
C ALA A 103 5.68 -3.16 -2.29
N LEU A 104 5.77 -2.65 -3.53
CA LEU A 104 5.65 -3.45 -4.77
C LEU A 104 6.83 -4.41 -4.95
N CYS A 105 8.03 -4.03 -4.55
CA CYS A 105 9.17 -4.94 -4.51
C CYS A 105 8.89 -6.16 -3.60
N ALA A 106 8.23 -5.93 -2.46
CA ALA A 106 7.83 -7.00 -1.54
C ALA A 106 6.62 -7.81 -2.02
N ALA A 107 5.70 -7.19 -2.78
CA ALA A 107 4.45 -7.81 -3.18
C ALA A 107 4.64 -8.85 -4.30
N GLU A 108 3.95 -10.00 -4.16
CA GLU A 108 3.76 -10.99 -5.23
C GLU A 108 2.28 -11.27 -5.51
N LYS A 109 1.46 -11.33 -4.46
CA LYS A 109 0.03 -11.68 -4.54
C LYS A 109 -0.87 -10.61 -3.96
N LEU A 110 -0.41 -9.91 -2.94
CA LEU A 110 -1.18 -8.93 -2.18
C LEU A 110 -0.32 -7.71 -1.86
N ILE A 111 -0.87 -6.54 -2.04
CA ILE A 111 -0.34 -5.31 -1.47
C ILE A 111 -1.37 -4.70 -0.53
N VAL A 112 -0.92 -4.27 0.64
CA VAL A 112 -1.73 -3.61 1.67
C VAL A 112 -1.24 -2.19 1.83
N LEU A 113 -2.12 -1.23 1.65
CA LEU A 113 -1.85 0.20 1.67
C LEU A 113 -2.65 0.85 2.81
N ASP A 114 -1.95 1.39 3.80
CA ASP A 114 -2.56 2.04 4.95
C ASP A 114 -2.49 3.57 4.76
N GLU A 115 -3.60 4.16 4.31
CA GLU A 115 -3.74 5.58 4.01
C GLU A 115 -2.68 6.14 3.04
N PRO A 116 -2.54 5.58 1.83
CA PRO A 116 -1.43 5.89 0.93
C PRO A 116 -1.42 7.32 0.37
N VAL A 117 -2.49 8.08 0.54
CA VAL A 117 -2.65 9.44 -0.02
C VAL A 117 -2.83 10.52 1.02
N THR A 118 -2.77 10.19 2.30
CA THR A 118 -2.97 11.14 3.39
C THR A 118 -1.89 12.22 3.39
N GLY A 119 -2.32 13.49 3.43
CA GLY A 119 -1.42 14.65 3.43
C GLY A 119 -0.84 15.04 2.07
N LEU A 120 -1.32 14.43 0.98
CA LEU A 120 -0.96 14.80 -0.39
C LEU A 120 -1.93 15.85 -0.95
N ASP A 121 -1.44 16.67 -1.89
CA ASP A 121 -2.31 17.56 -2.64
C ASP A 121 -3.28 16.80 -3.57
N PRO A 122 -4.40 17.41 -3.99
CA PRO A 122 -5.44 16.73 -4.75
C PRO A 122 -4.96 16.13 -6.09
N ARG A 123 -3.99 16.75 -6.77
CA ARG A 123 -3.49 16.25 -8.05
C ARG A 123 -2.63 15.00 -7.85
N VAL A 124 -1.73 15.05 -6.87
CA VAL A 124 -0.88 13.90 -6.50
C VAL A 124 -1.75 12.75 -5.99
N THR A 125 -2.78 13.06 -5.20
CA THR A 125 -3.77 12.08 -4.73
C THR A 125 -4.46 11.36 -5.88
N ALA A 126 -5.01 12.10 -6.86
CA ALA A 126 -5.68 11.51 -8.02
C ALA A 126 -4.73 10.61 -8.82
N ASN A 127 -3.52 11.10 -9.12
CA ASN A 127 -2.50 10.32 -9.82
C ASN A 127 -2.12 9.04 -9.06
N MET A 128 -1.99 9.10 -7.74
CA MET A 128 -1.68 7.93 -6.91
C MET A 128 -2.77 6.86 -7.00
N TYR A 129 -4.04 7.23 -6.96
CA TYR A 129 -5.15 6.29 -7.15
C TYR A 129 -5.14 5.65 -8.54
N GLU A 130 -4.83 6.42 -9.60
CA GLU A 130 -4.70 5.89 -10.96
C GLU A 130 -3.57 4.85 -11.04
N ILE A 131 -2.39 5.16 -10.51
CA ILE A 131 -1.26 4.23 -10.44
C ILE A 131 -1.64 2.95 -9.69
N ILE A 132 -2.29 3.04 -8.53
CA ILE A 132 -2.73 1.88 -7.74
C ILE A 132 -3.74 1.03 -8.55
N SER A 133 -4.68 1.66 -9.26
CA SER A 133 -5.64 0.98 -10.12
C SER A 133 -4.95 0.24 -11.27
N GLU A 134 -3.96 0.85 -11.91
CA GLU A 134 -3.17 0.23 -12.98
C GLU A 134 -2.36 -0.96 -12.48
N ILE A 135 -1.73 -0.84 -11.30
CA ILE A 135 -1.01 -1.95 -10.65
C ILE A 135 -1.93 -3.16 -10.48
N ASN A 136 -3.15 -2.95 -9.95
CA ASN A 136 -4.11 -4.03 -9.76
C ASN A 136 -4.48 -4.70 -11.09
N LYS A 137 -4.80 -3.90 -12.13
CA LYS A 137 -5.23 -4.41 -13.44
C LYS A 137 -4.12 -5.14 -14.19
N GLN A 138 -2.92 -4.56 -14.24
CA GLN A 138 -1.80 -5.08 -15.04
C GLN A 138 -1.06 -6.22 -14.36
N SER A 139 -0.79 -6.10 -13.06
CA SER A 139 0.03 -7.07 -12.32
C SER A 139 -0.78 -8.19 -11.67
N LYS A 140 -2.11 -8.12 -11.70
CA LYS A 140 -3.03 -9.07 -11.03
C LYS A 140 -2.74 -9.24 -9.54
N ILE A 141 -2.14 -8.22 -8.93
CA ILE A 141 -1.89 -8.15 -7.49
C ILE A 141 -3.18 -7.67 -6.83
N THR A 142 -3.66 -8.39 -5.83
CA THR A 142 -4.79 -7.93 -5.01
C THR A 142 -4.36 -6.70 -4.20
N VAL A 143 -5.18 -5.65 -4.20
CA VAL A 143 -4.93 -4.44 -3.42
C VAL A 143 -5.95 -4.36 -2.28
N ILE A 144 -5.46 -4.25 -1.06
CA ILE A 144 -6.27 -3.85 0.11
C ILE A 144 -5.80 -2.47 0.52
N MET A 145 -6.71 -1.50 0.56
CA MET A 145 -6.39 -0.13 0.89
C MET A 145 -7.30 0.38 2.02
N VAL A 146 -6.70 0.97 3.04
CA VAL A 146 -7.43 1.78 4.03
C VAL A 146 -7.46 3.21 3.52
N SER A 147 -8.64 3.80 3.50
CA SER A 147 -8.84 5.19 3.07
C SER A 147 -9.99 5.82 3.86
N HIS A 148 -9.86 7.09 4.17
CA HIS A 148 -10.96 7.92 4.67
C HIS A 148 -11.74 8.59 3.53
N ASP A 149 -11.23 8.50 2.30
CA ASP A 149 -11.89 9.06 1.12
C ASP A 149 -12.88 8.04 0.52
N VAL A 150 -14.12 8.13 0.97
CA VAL A 150 -15.21 7.25 0.50
C VAL A 150 -15.49 7.45 -0.98
N ARG A 151 -15.36 8.69 -1.51
CA ARG A 151 -15.60 8.95 -2.93
C ARG A 151 -14.57 8.25 -3.81
N ALA A 152 -13.31 8.32 -3.43
CA ALA A 152 -12.26 7.58 -4.12
C ALA A 152 -12.46 6.06 -3.97
N ALA A 153 -12.83 5.56 -2.79
CA ALA A 153 -13.13 4.15 -2.58
C ALA A 153 -14.24 3.68 -3.53
N MET A 154 -15.34 4.43 -3.64
CA MET A 154 -16.43 4.09 -4.57
C MET A 154 -16.02 4.14 -6.06
N ARG A 155 -15.04 4.98 -6.42
CA ARG A 155 -14.57 5.11 -7.80
C ARG A 155 -13.60 4.01 -8.21
N TYR A 156 -12.71 3.60 -7.33
CA TYR A 156 -11.56 2.75 -7.67
C TYR A 156 -11.65 1.33 -7.12
N ALA A 157 -12.42 1.10 -6.05
CA ALA A 157 -12.55 -0.23 -5.47
C ALA A 157 -13.57 -1.10 -6.22
N SER A 158 -13.37 -2.42 -6.19
CA SER A 158 -14.38 -3.40 -6.59
C SER A 158 -15.31 -3.79 -5.43
N HIS A 159 -14.75 -3.85 -4.22
CA HIS A 159 -15.44 -4.21 -2.99
C HIS A 159 -15.10 -3.22 -1.88
N ILE A 160 -16.02 -3.06 -0.96
CA ILE A 160 -15.87 -2.21 0.23
C ILE A 160 -16.05 -3.07 1.48
N LEU A 161 -15.10 -2.96 2.39
CA LEU A 161 -15.24 -3.39 3.78
C LEU A 161 -15.39 -2.12 4.63
N HIS A 162 -16.61 -1.82 5.06
CA HIS A 162 -16.88 -0.75 6.02
C HIS A 162 -16.86 -1.34 7.43
N VAL A 163 -16.07 -0.75 8.31
CA VAL A 163 -15.98 -1.13 9.73
C VAL A 163 -16.40 0.06 10.57
N GLY A 164 -17.64 0.05 11.01
CA GLY A 164 -18.21 1.02 11.95
C GLY A 164 -18.08 0.58 13.41
N HIS A 165 -18.64 1.37 14.32
CA HIS A 165 -18.65 1.05 15.75
C HIS A 165 -19.57 -0.16 16.04
N ASP A 166 -20.77 -0.14 15.47
CA ASP A 166 -21.82 -1.12 15.77
C ASP A 166 -22.18 -2.01 14.56
N GLU A 167 -21.61 -1.71 13.38
CA GLU A 167 -21.94 -2.43 12.17
C GLU A 167 -20.69 -2.63 11.28
N THR A 168 -20.73 -3.73 10.55
CA THR A 168 -19.70 -4.06 9.54
C THR A 168 -20.41 -4.46 8.26
N PHE A 169 -19.99 -3.89 7.13
CA PHE A 169 -20.46 -4.26 5.81
C PHE A 169 -19.30 -4.78 4.98
N PHE A 170 -19.54 -5.84 4.21
CA PHE A 170 -18.64 -6.29 3.17
C PHE A 170 -19.45 -6.68 1.92
N GLY A 171 -19.08 -6.10 0.78
CA GLY A 171 -19.74 -6.38 -0.49
C GLY A 171 -19.17 -5.56 -1.64
N THR A 172 -19.78 -5.65 -2.80
CA THR A 172 -19.44 -4.81 -3.96
C THR A 172 -19.78 -3.35 -3.71
N VAL A 173 -19.16 -2.44 -4.49
CA VAL A 173 -19.48 -1.00 -4.42
C VAL A 173 -20.98 -0.76 -4.66
N ASN A 174 -21.60 -1.47 -5.61
CA ASN A 174 -23.02 -1.32 -5.91
C ASN A 174 -23.93 -1.76 -4.75
N GLU A 175 -23.56 -2.81 -4.03
CA GLU A 175 -24.27 -3.26 -2.83
C GLU A 175 -24.08 -2.27 -1.69
N TYR A 176 -22.83 -1.75 -1.52
CA TYR A 176 -22.55 -0.74 -0.51
C TYR A 176 -23.39 0.52 -0.69
N MET A 177 -23.48 1.05 -1.91
CA MET A 177 -24.28 2.25 -2.21
C MET A 177 -25.78 2.10 -1.89
N LYS A 178 -26.30 0.87 -1.87
CA LYS A 178 -27.70 0.56 -1.54
C LYS A 178 -27.89 0.24 -0.05
N SER A 179 -26.82 0.11 0.73
CA SER A 179 -26.87 -0.26 2.14
C SER A 179 -27.27 0.93 3.03
N GLU A 180 -27.91 0.63 4.15
CA GLU A 180 -28.18 1.63 5.20
C GLU A 180 -26.90 2.23 5.75
N THR A 181 -25.83 1.43 5.85
CA THR A 181 -24.50 1.86 6.28
C THR A 181 -23.97 3.00 5.41
N ALA A 182 -24.09 2.89 4.09
CA ALA A 182 -23.67 3.95 3.18
C ALA A 182 -24.52 5.20 3.31
N GLN A 183 -25.84 5.06 3.44
CA GLN A 183 -26.77 6.17 3.61
C GLN A 183 -26.46 6.99 4.86
N ARG A 184 -26.15 6.33 5.97
CA ARG A 184 -25.79 7.00 7.23
C ARG A 184 -24.42 7.69 7.18
N PHE A 185 -23.49 7.18 6.37
CA PHE A 185 -22.13 7.69 6.30
C PHE A 185 -21.93 8.77 5.24
N LEU A 186 -22.77 8.81 4.20
CA LEU A 186 -22.70 9.79 3.10
C LEU A 186 -23.59 11.03 3.31
N LEU A 187 -24.48 10.99 4.30
CA LEU A 187 -25.30 12.13 4.73
C LEU A 187 -24.59 12.93 5.82
#